data_d82db3e0676b9ed9f56da93629a8e373
#
_entry.id   d82db3e0676b9ed9f56da93629a8e373
#
_cell.length_a   1.000
_cell.length_b   1.000
_cell.length_c   1.000
_cell.angle_alpha   90.00
_cell.angle_beta   90.00
_cell.angle_gamma   90.00
#
_symmetry.space_group_name_H-M   'P 1'
#
loop_
_entity.id
_entity.type
_entity.pdbx_description
1 polymer ?
#
loop_
_entity_poly.entity_id
_entity_poly.type
_entity_poly.pdbx_seq_one_letter_code
_entity_poly.pdbx_strand_id
1 'polypeptide(L)'
;MFRWGEHLEALGNGVSVLVNETHHFGTDTILLADFCLPVKGKQAVELGAGCGAISMIWLREQPPAHITAVEIQEEAVDLLRRTVKYNEKEELVTVLREDLRQLQGKLPMGAMDLVACNPPYKTVGAGLVNAEEGKRIARHEVACTIEDVCLSAAGLLKYGGSLFLCH
;
A
#
# COMPACT_ATOMS: atom_id res chain seq x y z
N MET A 1 14.30 10.72 12.15
CA MET A 1 14.23 10.62 13.62
C MET A 1 13.00 9.79 13.94
N PHE A 2 13.13 8.69 14.72
CA PHE A 2 12.01 7.84 15.13
C PHE A 2 11.18 8.54 16.19
N ARG A 3 9.88 8.34 16.15
CA ARG A 3 8.96 8.76 17.21
C ARG A 3 8.77 7.62 18.21
N TRP A 4 8.19 7.94 19.36
CA TRP A 4 7.93 6.92 20.38
C TRP A 4 7.00 5.81 19.81
N GLY A 5 7.36 4.55 20.05
CA GLY A 5 6.63 3.38 19.53
C GLY A 5 6.96 2.99 18.08
N GLU A 6 7.81 3.74 17.39
CA GLU A 6 8.25 3.41 16.03
C GLU A 6 9.54 2.59 16.04
N HIS A 7 9.63 1.65 15.11
CA HIS A 7 10.84 0.87 14.87
C HIS A 7 10.95 0.47 13.39
N LEU A 8 12.13 0.04 12.98
CA LEU A 8 12.37 -0.50 11.65
C LEU A 8 12.20 -2.02 11.66
N GLU A 9 11.40 -2.51 10.74
CA GLU A 9 11.38 -3.92 10.38
C GLU A 9 12.22 -4.15 9.13
N ALA A 10 13.25 -5.02 9.26
CA ALA A 10 14.13 -5.34 8.15
C ALA A 10 13.46 -6.32 7.19
N LEU A 11 13.42 -5.96 5.91
CA LEU A 11 12.93 -6.82 4.84
C LEU A 11 14.06 -7.64 4.17
N GLY A 12 15.32 -7.39 4.52
CA GLY A 12 16.50 -7.97 3.88
C GLY A 12 17.09 -7.09 2.78
N ASN A 13 18.27 -7.47 2.30
CA ASN A 13 19.02 -6.75 1.25
C ASN A 13 19.17 -5.23 1.51
N GLY A 14 19.30 -4.83 2.78
CA GLY A 14 19.43 -3.43 3.18
C GLY A 14 18.15 -2.61 3.16
N VAL A 15 17.00 -3.21 2.84
CA VAL A 15 15.70 -2.55 2.84
C VAL A 15 14.97 -2.77 4.16
N SER A 16 14.36 -1.72 4.68
CA SER A 16 13.58 -1.75 5.92
C SER A 16 12.32 -0.90 5.81
N VAL A 17 11.32 -1.22 6.61
CA VAL A 17 10.05 -0.48 6.71
C VAL A 17 9.91 0.09 8.11
N LEU A 18 9.54 1.36 8.20
CA LEU A 18 9.21 2.01 9.46
C LEU A 18 7.76 1.66 9.84
N VAL A 19 7.60 1.10 11.01
CA VAL A 19 6.32 0.62 11.53
C VAL A 19 6.06 1.13 12.95
N ASN A 20 4.80 1.04 13.38
CA ASN A 20 4.37 1.26 14.76
C ASN A 20 3.27 0.25 15.13
N GLU A 21 2.73 0.34 16.35
CA GLU A 21 1.68 -0.56 16.84
C GLU A 21 0.41 -0.55 15.98
N THR A 22 0.11 0.58 15.32
CA THR A 22 -1.09 0.77 14.50
C THR A 22 -0.86 0.40 13.04
N HIS A 23 0.29 0.78 12.51
CA HIS A 23 0.66 0.61 11.10
C HIS A 23 1.87 -0.33 11.00
N HIS A 24 1.58 -1.58 10.79
CA HIS A 24 2.52 -2.67 10.56
C HIS A 24 1.97 -3.58 9.45
N PHE A 25 2.73 -4.56 9.05
CA PHE A 25 2.34 -5.49 8.01
C PHE A 25 2.40 -6.93 8.51
N GLY A 26 1.62 -7.81 7.91
CA GLY A 26 1.57 -9.23 8.23
C GLY A 26 2.15 -10.10 7.12
N THR A 27 2.08 -11.41 7.36
CA THR A 27 2.53 -12.44 6.41
C THR A 27 1.82 -12.32 5.06
N ASP A 28 0.52 -11.97 5.05
CA ASP A 28 -0.27 -11.82 3.81
C ASP A 28 0.29 -10.73 2.90
N THR A 29 0.76 -9.63 3.49
CA THR A 29 1.43 -8.54 2.75
C THR A 29 2.70 -9.04 2.06
N ILE A 30 3.51 -9.84 2.77
CA ILE A 30 4.75 -10.42 2.22
C ILE A 30 4.43 -11.39 1.09
N LEU A 31 3.48 -12.30 1.31
CA LEU A 31 3.06 -13.28 0.30
C LEU A 31 2.50 -12.61 -0.95
N LEU A 32 1.67 -11.57 -0.79
CA LEU A 32 1.14 -10.81 -1.91
C LEU A 32 2.26 -10.12 -2.68
N ALA A 33 3.18 -9.46 -1.99
CA ALA A 33 4.30 -8.76 -2.63
C ALA A 33 5.20 -9.70 -3.44
N ASP A 34 5.52 -10.86 -2.88
CA ASP A 34 6.32 -11.89 -3.57
C ASP A 34 5.57 -12.52 -4.75
N PHE A 35 4.24 -12.69 -4.63
CA PHE A 35 3.41 -13.24 -5.70
C PHE A 35 3.26 -12.27 -6.89
N CYS A 36 3.22 -10.98 -6.63
CA CYS A 36 2.98 -9.95 -7.63
C CYS A 36 4.21 -9.08 -7.96
N LEU A 37 5.39 -9.69 -8.04
CA LEU A 37 6.61 -8.95 -8.36
C LEU A 37 6.46 -8.20 -9.69
N PRO A 38 6.70 -6.88 -9.70
CA PRO A 38 6.60 -6.09 -10.92
C PRO A 38 7.75 -6.44 -11.88
N VAL A 39 7.48 -6.36 -13.17
CA VAL A 39 8.51 -6.49 -14.19
C VAL A 39 9.34 -5.22 -14.26
N LYS A 40 10.66 -5.34 -14.39
CA LYS A 40 11.58 -4.21 -14.55
C LYS A 40 11.12 -3.26 -15.68
N GLY A 41 11.16 -1.97 -15.41
CA GLY A 41 10.75 -0.94 -16.37
C GLY A 41 9.24 -0.72 -16.48
N LYS A 42 8.43 -1.36 -15.62
CA LYS A 42 6.98 -1.24 -15.59
C LYS A 42 6.51 -0.24 -14.53
N GLN A 43 5.29 0.26 -14.69
CA GLN A 43 4.63 1.16 -13.75
C GLN A 43 3.76 0.35 -12.79
N ALA A 44 3.96 0.53 -11.50
CA ALA A 44 3.21 -0.19 -10.46
C ALA A 44 2.48 0.77 -9.52
N VAL A 45 1.34 0.32 -9.01
CA VAL A 45 0.57 1.05 -7.99
C VAL A 45 0.28 0.10 -6.83
N GLU A 46 0.51 0.59 -5.62
CA GLU A 46 0.05 -0.04 -4.38
C GLU A 46 -1.13 0.77 -3.85
N LEU A 47 -2.32 0.18 -3.79
CA LEU A 47 -3.53 0.79 -3.22
C LEU A 47 -3.67 0.37 -1.76
N GLY A 48 -3.91 1.35 -0.87
CA GLY A 48 -3.93 1.12 0.57
C GLY A 48 -2.54 0.73 1.10
N ALA A 49 -1.53 1.52 0.76
CA ALA A 49 -0.13 1.16 0.95
C ALA A 49 0.31 1.04 2.42
N GLY A 50 -0.46 1.59 3.37
CA GLY A 50 -0.09 1.57 4.78
C GLY A 50 1.32 2.13 5.02
N CYS A 51 2.18 1.34 5.66
CA CYS A 51 3.59 1.68 5.89
C CYS A 51 4.50 1.42 4.68
N GLY A 52 3.97 0.87 3.56
CA GLY A 52 4.70 0.69 2.29
C GLY A 52 5.46 -0.63 2.16
N ALA A 53 5.05 -1.67 2.85
CA ALA A 53 5.76 -2.94 2.86
C ALA A 53 5.80 -3.60 1.47
N ILE A 54 4.71 -3.61 0.70
CA ILE A 54 4.68 -4.17 -0.65
C ILE A 54 5.65 -3.39 -1.56
N SER A 55 5.57 -2.07 -1.56
CA SER A 55 6.47 -1.20 -2.33
C SER A 55 7.94 -1.46 -2.02
N MET A 56 8.27 -1.63 -0.75
CA MET A 56 9.66 -1.88 -0.32
C MET A 56 10.13 -3.28 -0.70
N ILE A 57 9.27 -4.30 -0.63
CA ILE A 57 9.58 -5.66 -1.11
C ILE A 57 9.85 -5.65 -2.61
N TRP A 58 9.05 -4.96 -3.40
CA TRP A 58 9.28 -4.82 -4.84
C TRP A 58 10.63 -4.18 -5.16
N LEU A 59 10.99 -3.12 -4.43
CA LEU A 59 12.28 -2.45 -4.60
C LEU A 59 13.46 -3.31 -4.17
N ARG A 60 13.26 -4.19 -3.19
CA ARG A 60 14.25 -5.16 -2.73
C ARG A 60 14.54 -6.24 -3.77
N GLU A 61 13.48 -6.77 -4.40
CA GLU A 61 13.57 -7.93 -5.30
C GLU A 61 13.81 -7.51 -6.76
N GLN A 62 12.88 -6.77 -7.31
CA GLN A 62 12.93 -6.36 -8.72
C GLN A 62 12.29 -4.99 -8.91
N PRO A 63 13.08 -3.91 -8.81
CA PRO A 63 12.51 -2.58 -8.87
C PRO A 63 11.82 -2.32 -10.23
N PRO A 64 10.54 -1.88 -10.21
CA PRO A 64 9.85 -1.39 -11.40
C PRO A 64 10.46 -0.04 -11.86
N ALA A 65 9.94 0.54 -12.95
CA ALA A 65 10.34 1.88 -13.36
C ALA A 65 9.90 2.93 -12.34
N HIS A 66 8.69 2.77 -11.81
CA HIS A 66 8.15 3.65 -10.79
C HIS A 66 7.02 2.98 -10.02
N ILE A 67 6.88 3.34 -8.75
CA ILE A 67 5.78 2.91 -7.86
C ILE A 67 5.00 4.15 -7.43
N THR A 68 3.67 4.10 -7.54
CA THR A 68 2.79 5.04 -6.85
C THR A 68 2.12 4.33 -5.68
N ALA A 69 2.45 4.74 -4.48
CA ALA A 69 1.87 4.21 -3.25
C ALA A 69 0.76 5.14 -2.76
N VAL A 70 -0.49 4.66 -2.81
CA VAL A 70 -1.70 5.42 -2.46
C VAL A 70 -2.16 5.01 -1.07
N GLU A 71 -2.29 5.97 -0.18
CA GLU A 71 -2.77 5.75 1.19
C GLU A 71 -3.61 6.95 1.65
N ILE A 72 -4.71 6.70 2.35
CA ILE A 72 -5.63 7.75 2.81
C ILE A 72 -5.26 8.26 4.20
N GLN A 73 -4.72 7.40 5.07
CA GLN A 73 -4.45 7.71 6.47
C GLN A 73 -3.19 8.54 6.60
N GLU A 74 -3.30 9.71 7.21
CA GLU A 74 -2.19 10.66 7.36
C GLU A 74 -0.98 10.08 8.08
N GLU A 75 -1.21 9.32 9.16
CA GLU A 75 -0.14 8.70 9.95
C GLU A 75 0.62 7.64 9.13
N ALA A 76 -0.11 6.79 8.39
CA ALA A 76 0.49 5.79 7.51
C ALA A 76 1.29 6.44 6.37
N VAL A 77 0.76 7.51 5.77
CA VAL A 77 1.46 8.29 4.74
C VAL A 77 2.77 8.89 5.29
N ASP A 78 2.76 9.39 6.52
CA ASP A 78 3.99 9.91 7.15
C ASP A 78 5.03 8.80 7.37
N LEU A 79 4.62 7.64 7.89
CA LEU A 79 5.49 6.46 8.03
C LEU A 79 6.05 6.04 6.66
N LEU A 80 5.20 5.93 5.65
CA LEU A 80 5.59 5.53 4.30
C LEU A 80 6.59 6.52 3.68
N ARG A 81 6.36 7.82 3.77
CA ARG A 81 7.31 8.83 3.27
C ARG A 81 8.67 8.72 3.95
N ARG A 82 8.69 8.50 5.26
CA ARG A 82 9.94 8.31 6.02
C ARG A 82 10.59 6.97 5.69
N THR A 83 9.82 5.92 5.43
CA THR A 83 10.30 4.63 4.92
C THR A 83 11.01 4.82 3.57
N VAL A 84 10.35 5.49 2.62
CA VAL A 84 10.91 5.78 1.29
C VAL A 84 12.22 6.55 1.40
N LYS A 85 12.25 7.61 2.22
CA LYS A 85 13.43 8.42 2.46
C LYS A 85 14.55 7.65 3.15
N TYR A 86 14.23 6.83 4.14
CA TYR A 86 15.22 6.01 4.86
C TYR A 86 15.95 5.04 3.91
N ASN A 87 15.24 4.49 2.93
CA ASN A 87 15.78 3.58 1.93
C ASN A 87 16.37 4.31 0.70
N GLU A 88 16.36 5.64 0.66
CA GLU A 88 16.85 6.46 -0.47
C GLU A 88 16.15 6.10 -1.79
N LYS A 89 14.81 6.01 -1.76
CA LYS A 89 13.97 5.57 -2.90
C LYS A 89 13.00 6.64 -3.40
N GLU A 90 13.22 7.91 -3.06
CA GLU A 90 12.32 9.02 -3.41
C GLU A 90 12.14 9.18 -4.92
N GLU A 91 13.14 8.82 -5.73
CA GLU A 91 13.04 8.88 -7.19
C GLU A 91 12.19 7.74 -7.80
N LEU A 92 12.05 6.63 -7.06
CA LEU A 92 11.32 5.44 -7.52
C LEU A 92 9.92 5.33 -6.95
N VAL A 93 9.59 6.06 -5.89
CA VAL A 93 8.31 5.97 -5.20
C VAL A 93 7.67 7.34 -5.03
N THR A 94 6.49 7.50 -5.59
CA THR A 94 5.59 8.62 -5.27
C THR A 94 4.59 8.19 -4.21
N VAL A 95 4.56 8.88 -3.08
CA VAL A 95 3.57 8.67 -2.02
C VAL A 95 2.43 9.66 -2.19
N LEU A 96 1.26 9.15 -2.55
CA LEU A 96 0.05 9.92 -2.76
C LEU A 96 -0.91 9.72 -1.58
N ARG A 97 -1.18 10.80 -0.83
CA ARG A 97 -2.26 10.79 0.16
C ARG A 97 -3.58 11.05 -0.52
N GLU A 98 -4.33 9.98 -0.75
CA GLU A 98 -5.60 10.09 -1.47
C GLU A 98 -6.52 8.90 -1.17
N ASP A 99 -7.83 9.12 -1.36
CA ASP A 99 -8.82 8.05 -1.43
C ASP A 99 -8.67 7.32 -2.78
N LEU A 100 -8.49 6.01 -2.73
CA LEU A 100 -8.34 5.19 -3.93
C LEU A 100 -9.52 5.32 -4.90
N ARG A 101 -10.71 5.73 -4.42
CA ARG A 101 -11.91 5.98 -5.23
C ARG A 101 -11.85 7.32 -5.99
N GLN A 102 -10.87 8.18 -5.72
CA GLN A 102 -10.76 9.54 -6.25
C GLN A 102 -9.47 9.77 -7.03
N LEU A 103 -8.96 8.74 -7.71
CA LEU A 103 -7.68 8.79 -8.43
C LEU A 103 -7.78 9.39 -9.83
N GLN A 104 -8.98 9.53 -10.38
CA GLN A 104 -9.19 10.19 -11.67
C GLN A 104 -8.70 11.65 -11.64
N GLY A 105 -7.87 12.01 -12.62
CA GLY A 105 -7.24 13.33 -12.70
C GLY A 105 -6.03 13.53 -11.79
N LYS A 106 -5.72 12.55 -10.91
CA LYS A 106 -4.54 12.57 -10.03
C LYS A 106 -3.46 11.60 -10.50
N LEU A 107 -3.87 10.50 -11.11
CA LEU A 107 -2.99 9.53 -11.75
C LEU A 107 -3.39 9.34 -13.21
N PRO A 108 -2.44 8.98 -14.08
CA PRO A 108 -2.76 8.66 -15.47
C PRO A 108 -3.58 7.38 -15.53
N MET A 109 -4.79 7.49 -16.07
CA MET A 109 -5.70 6.35 -16.25
C MET A 109 -5.25 5.49 -17.43
N GLY A 110 -5.44 4.18 -17.31
CA GLY A 110 -5.07 3.22 -18.37
C GLY A 110 -3.57 3.11 -18.63
N ALA A 111 -2.71 3.47 -17.67
CA ALA A 111 -1.28 3.55 -17.86
C ALA A 111 -0.45 2.58 -17.01
N MET A 112 -1.05 1.98 -16.00
CA MET A 112 -0.34 1.12 -15.05
C MET A 112 -0.24 -0.33 -15.56
N ASP A 113 0.91 -0.93 -15.34
CA ASP A 113 1.14 -2.33 -15.68
C ASP A 113 0.64 -3.27 -14.60
N LEU A 114 0.74 -2.83 -13.34
CA LEU A 114 0.42 -3.62 -12.16
C LEU A 114 -0.22 -2.75 -11.09
N VAL A 115 -1.27 -3.28 -10.49
CA VAL A 115 -1.88 -2.74 -9.28
C VAL A 115 -1.92 -3.85 -8.24
N ALA A 116 -1.46 -3.58 -7.02
CA ALA A 116 -1.60 -4.46 -5.87
C ALA A 116 -2.39 -3.77 -4.77
N CYS A 117 -3.17 -4.55 -4.03
CA CYS A 117 -3.90 -4.09 -2.85
C CYS A 117 -3.99 -5.22 -1.81
N ASN A 118 -3.59 -4.93 -0.58
CA ASN A 118 -3.89 -5.74 0.58
C ASN A 118 -4.84 -4.96 1.49
N PRO A 119 -6.15 -4.95 1.20
CA PRO A 119 -7.09 -4.14 1.94
C PRO A 119 -7.27 -4.68 3.36
N PRO A 120 -7.63 -3.84 4.33
CA PRO A 120 -7.96 -4.31 5.66
C PRO A 120 -9.19 -5.24 5.58
N TYR A 121 -9.01 -6.50 6.01
CA TYR A 121 -10.07 -7.49 6.01
C TYR A 121 -11.09 -7.19 7.11
N LYS A 122 -12.18 -6.51 6.77
CA LYS A 122 -13.37 -6.48 7.63
C LYS A 122 -14.60 -6.67 6.79
N THR A 123 -15.15 -7.88 6.88
CA THR A 123 -16.55 -8.14 6.49
C THR A 123 -17.46 -7.31 7.40
N VAL A 124 -18.23 -6.45 6.80
CA VAL A 124 -19.36 -5.80 7.49
C VAL A 124 -20.26 -6.92 8.00
N GLY A 125 -20.25 -7.19 9.32
CA GLY A 125 -21.13 -8.15 9.96
C GLY A 125 -20.52 -9.43 10.55
N ALA A 126 -19.21 -9.64 10.50
CA ALA A 126 -18.57 -10.81 11.10
C ALA A 126 -17.92 -10.48 12.45
N GLY A 127 -18.60 -10.86 13.53
CA GLY A 127 -17.99 -11.04 14.86
C GLY A 127 -17.93 -9.82 15.76
N LEU A 128 -17.96 -10.08 17.06
CA LEU A 128 -17.81 -9.13 18.16
C LEU A 128 -16.55 -8.27 17.99
N VAL A 129 -16.73 -7.07 17.50
CA VAL A 129 -15.68 -6.04 17.44
C VAL A 129 -15.45 -5.56 18.88
N ASN A 130 -14.23 -5.67 19.41
CA ASN A 130 -13.87 -5.02 20.66
C ASN A 130 -14.18 -3.52 20.55
N ALA A 131 -14.75 -2.95 21.64
CA ALA A 131 -15.21 -1.55 21.64
C ALA A 131 -14.10 -0.53 21.30
N GLU A 132 -12.83 -0.86 21.57
CA GLU A 132 -11.68 -0.04 21.17
C GLU A 132 -11.35 -0.16 19.68
N GLU A 133 -11.47 -1.34 19.13
CA GLU A 133 -11.31 -1.62 17.70
C GLU A 133 -12.44 -0.97 16.88
N GLY A 134 -13.68 -1.02 17.40
CA GLY A 134 -14.82 -0.28 16.84
C GLY A 134 -14.61 1.23 16.83
N LYS A 135 -13.98 1.80 17.87
CA LYS A 135 -13.65 3.24 17.91
C LYS A 135 -12.50 3.63 16.97
N ARG A 136 -11.51 2.76 16.77
CA ARG A 136 -10.45 2.94 15.75
C ARG A 136 -11.05 2.93 14.34
N ILE A 137 -11.94 1.99 14.08
CA ILE A 137 -12.71 1.85 12.86
C ILE A 137 -13.50 3.13 12.58
N ALA A 138 -14.28 3.61 13.55
CA ALA A 138 -15.12 4.80 13.39
C ALA A 138 -14.34 6.13 13.23
N ARG A 139 -13.08 6.22 13.64
CA ARG A 139 -12.26 7.43 13.52
C ARG A 139 -11.49 7.54 12.21
N HIS A 140 -11.29 6.44 11.47
CA HIS A 140 -10.38 6.38 10.31
C HIS A 140 -10.96 5.63 9.11
N GLU A 141 -12.26 5.27 9.14
CA GLU A 141 -12.86 4.49 8.08
C GLU A 141 -13.57 5.36 7.04
N VAL A 142 -12.89 5.41 5.95
CA VAL A 142 -13.57 5.27 4.69
C VAL A 142 -13.42 3.78 4.33
N ALA A 143 -14.32 2.92 4.79
CA ALA A 143 -14.32 1.53 4.42
C ALA A 143 -14.38 1.45 2.89
N CYS A 144 -13.29 1.05 2.23
CA CYS A 144 -13.35 0.70 0.83
C CYS A 144 -13.80 -0.75 0.70
N THR A 145 -14.65 -1.01 -0.25
CA THR A 145 -15.09 -2.37 -0.60
C THR A 145 -14.13 -2.98 -1.61
N ILE A 146 -14.20 -4.30 -1.76
CA ILE A 146 -13.46 -4.98 -2.83
C ILE A 146 -13.86 -4.45 -4.23
N GLU A 147 -15.12 -4.05 -4.40
CA GLU A 147 -15.61 -3.43 -5.61
C GLU A 147 -14.92 -2.08 -5.89
N ASP A 148 -14.76 -1.24 -4.87
CA ASP A 148 -14.03 0.03 -4.98
C ASP A 148 -12.59 -0.20 -5.45
N VAL A 149 -11.90 -1.20 -4.88
CA VAL A 149 -10.54 -1.57 -5.28
C VAL A 149 -10.51 -2.03 -6.73
N CYS A 150 -11.44 -2.91 -7.13
CA CYS A 150 -11.51 -3.42 -8.50
C CYS A 150 -11.81 -2.30 -9.51
N LEU A 151 -12.74 -1.39 -9.20
CA LEU A 151 -13.07 -0.25 -10.07
C LEU A 151 -11.88 0.71 -10.21
N SER A 152 -11.21 1.02 -9.11
CA SER A 152 -10.02 1.87 -9.14
C SER A 152 -8.88 1.24 -9.93
N ALA A 153 -8.61 -0.05 -9.70
CA ALA A 153 -7.59 -0.78 -10.44
C ALA A 153 -7.91 -0.87 -11.94
N ALA A 154 -9.18 -1.14 -12.31
CA ALA A 154 -9.61 -1.19 -13.70
C ALA A 154 -9.41 0.15 -14.42
N GLY A 155 -9.61 1.27 -13.72
CA GLY A 155 -9.35 2.60 -14.27
C GLY A 155 -7.87 2.91 -14.46
N LEU A 156 -7.01 2.42 -13.56
CA LEU A 156 -5.56 2.65 -13.59
C LEU A 156 -4.82 1.74 -14.59
N LEU A 157 -5.25 0.49 -14.72
CA LEU A 157 -4.58 -0.52 -15.51
C LEU A 157 -4.71 -0.26 -17.02
N LYS A 158 -3.61 -0.43 -17.72
CA LYS A 158 -3.62 -0.51 -19.17
C LYS A 158 -4.15 -1.86 -19.66
N TYR A 159 -4.44 -1.96 -20.95
CA TYR A 159 -4.76 -3.25 -21.56
C TYR A 159 -3.63 -4.27 -21.30
N GLY A 160 -3.98 -5.44 -20.77
CA GLY A 160 -3.02 -6.47 -20.39
C GLY A 160 -2.29 -6.23 -19.06
N GLY A 161 -2.63 -5.16 -18.33
CA GLY A 161 -2.19 -4.96 -16.95
C GLY A 161 -2.90 -5.90 -15.98
N SER A 162 -2.34 -6.07 -14.78
CA SER A 162 -2.82 -7.04 -13.79
C SER A 162 -3.13 -6.39 -12.44
N LEU A 163 -4.26 -6.79 -11.83
CA LEU A 163 -4.57 -6.53 -10.43
C LEU A 163 -4.23 -7.77 -9.60
N PHE A 164 -3.52 -7.55 -8.51
CA PHE A 164 -3.26 -8.54 -7.48
C PHE A 164 -3.88 -8.08 -6.17
N LEU A 165 -4.66 -8.95 -5.60
CA LEU A 165 -5.46 -8.66 -4.41
C LEU A 165 -5.35 -9.83 -3.44
N CYS A 166 -5.06 -9.55 -2.19
CA CYS A 166 -5.24 -10.51 -1.12
C CYS A 166 -6.66 -10.37 -0.55
N HIS A 167 -7.43 -11.47 -0.43
CA HIS A 167 -8.80 -11.47 0.10
C HIS A 167 -9.15 -12.82 0.71
#